data_4dbf0cef204c89e6d165c3a0e6e5a589
#
_entry.id   4dbf0cef204c89e6d165c3a0e6e5a589
#
_cell.length_a   1.000
_cell.length_b   1.000
_cell.length_c   1.000
_cell.angle_alpha   90.00
_cell.angle_beta   90.00
_cell.angle_gamma   90.00
#
_symmetry.space_group_name_H-M   'P 1'
#
loop_
_entity.id
_entity.type
_entity.pdbx_description
1 polymer ?
#
loop_
_entity_poly.entity_id
_entity_poly.type
_entity_poly.pdbx_seq_one_letter_code
_entity_poly.pdbx_strand_id
1 'polypeptide(L)'
;MIVPQEIYHPLYTDTDKFIILITGGRGSGKSFNASTFIERLTFEMTPVEKIVHQILYTRYTMVSAGMSIIPEMMEKIELDGTTKYFKTTKTDIVNKMTNSRIMFRGIKTSSGNQTAKLKSIQGITTFVCDEAEEWTNEEEFDKIMLSIRKKGIQNRIIIIMNPCDSNHFIYKKYIENTHKLVEIDGVQVQVSTHPNVLHIHTTYFDNLENLSPEFLREVQEMKEKNPEKYAHVVIGRWADVAEGAVFKKWGIIDEFPQECKKVGLGLDFGFTNDPTAAIRCGVIDNRLYLDEVDYRTGLLSSDIVKSIRPWGLKTIADSADPRTIQEIHNGGVRIYAVSKYPGSVVAGIDKMKEYEIYITKRSYNLQREYRKYVWAKDKDGNYINCLLYTSPSPRDVEESRM
;
A
#
# COMPACT_ATOMS: atom_id res chain seq x y z
N MET A 1 -20.20 -8.14 -28.94
CA MET A 1 -18.81 -7.64 -28.73
C MET A 1 -18.90 -6.44 -27.79
N ILE A 2 -18.18 -6.48 -26.67
CA ILE A 2 -18.14 -5.40 -25.68
C ILE A 2 -17.46 -4.17 -26.30
N VAL A 3 -18.04 -2.97 -26.15
CA VAL A 3 -17.40 -1.72 -26.53
C VAL A 3 -16.77 -1.14 -25.26
N PRO A 4 -15.43 -0.96 -25.22
CA PRO A 4 -14.78 -0.33 -24.07
C PRO A 4 -15.24 1.13 -23.92
N GLN A 5 -15.35 1.60 -22.69
CA GLN A 5 -15.57 3.02 -22.43
C GLN A 5 -14.38 3.85 -22.94
N GLU A 6 -14.65 5.08 -23.38
CA GLU A 6 -13.68 5.94 -24.07
C GLU A 6 -12.38 6.14 -23.27
N ILE A 7 -12.50 6.31 -21.94
CA ILE A 7 -11.34 6.49 -21.05
C ILE A 7 -10.33 5.33 -21.13
N TYR A 8 -10.77 4.12 -21.54
CA TYR A 8 -9.90 2.94 -21.65
C TYR A 8 -9.36 2.71 -23.07
N HIS A 9 -9.71 3.53 -24.06
CA HIS A 9 -9.16 3.40 -25.41
C HIS A 9 -7.62 3.38 -25.45
N PRO A 10 -6.90 4.14 -24.59
CA PRO A 10 -5.44 4.06 -24.55
C PRO A 10 -4.87 2.66 -24.28
N LEU A 11 -5.61 1.75 -23.66
CA LEU A 11 -5.19 0.34 -23.51
C LEU A 11 -4.93 -0.33 -24.87
N TYR A 12 -5.68 0.07 -25.90
CA TYR A 12 -5.66 -0.55 -27.23
C TYR A 12 -4.79 0.23 -28.22
N THR A 13 -4.49 1.48 -27.96
CA THR A 13 -3.80 2.38 -28.90
C THR A 13 -2.37 2.71 -28.46
N ASP A 14 -2.08 2.75 -27.15
CA ASP A 14 -0.73 2.97 -26.63
C ASP A 14 -0.01 1.62 -26.48
N THR A 15 0.89 1.34 -27.42
CA THR A 15 1.63 0.07 -27.47
C THR A 15 3.05 0.17 -26.93
N ASP A 16 3.48 1.36 -26.47
CA ASP A 16 4.88 1.62 -26.13
C ASP A 16 5.18 1.50 -24.63
N LYS A 17 4.13 1.57 -23.78
CA LYS A 17 4.32 1.60 -22.32
C LYS A 17 4.47 0.20 -21.74
N PHE A 18 5.47 0.07 -20.89
CA PHE A 18 5.69 -1.16 -20.13
C PHE A 18 4.77 -1.27 -18.89
N ILE A 19 4.48 -0.15 -18.23
CA ILE A 19 3.61 -0.08 -17.07
C ILE A 19 2.27 0.53 -17.50
N ILE A 20 1.19 -0.15 -17.19
CA ILE A 20 -0.18 0.34 -17.32
C ILE A 20 -0.75 0.44 -15.92
N LEU A 21 -1.01 1.65 -15.45
CA LEU A 21 -1.56 1.94 -14.13
C LEU A 21 -3.01 2.37 -14.29
N ILE A 22 -3.94 1.56 -13.82
CA ILE A 22 -5.38 1.84 -13.85
C ILE A 22 -5.82 2.14 -12.41
N THR A 23 -6.08 3.40 -12.12
CA THR A 23 -6.57 3.85 -10.81
C THR A 23 -7.97 4.43 -10.91
N GLY A 24 -8.64 4.55 -9.78
CA GLY A 24 -9.94 5.22 -9.72
C GLY A 24 -10.79 4.73 -8.57
N GLY A 25 -11.92 5.39 -8.37
CA GLY A 25 -12.86 5.08 -7.31
C GLY A 25 -13.71 3.83 -7.57
N ARG A 26 -14.60 3.55 -6.64
CA ARG A 26 -15.60 2.49 -6.79
C ARG A 26 -16.62 2.85 -7.87
N GLY A 27 -17.13 1.84 -8.58
CA GLY A 27 -18.11 2.02 -9.64
C GLY A 27 -17.54 2.47 -10.99
N SER A 28 -16.21 2.62 -11.15
CA SER A 28 -15.57 3.16 -12.35
C SER A 28 -15.28 2.14 -13.47
N GLY A 29 -15.65 0.87 -13.30
CA GLY A 29 -15.51 -0.15 -14.35
C GLY A 29 -14.08 -0.67 -14.58
N LYS A 30 -13.11 -0.39 -13.68
CA LYS A 30 -11.70 -0.78 -13.85
C LYS A 30 -11.48 -2.25 -14.18
N SER A 31 -11.91 -3.14 -13.29
CA SER A 31 -11.69 -4.58 -13.47
C SER A 31 -12.43 -5.12 -14.69
N PHE A 32 -13.61 -4.57 -15.02
CA PHE A 32 -14.35 -4.95 -16.19
C PHE A 32 -13.55 -4.67 -17.47
N ASN A 33 -13.12 -3.42 -17.68
CA ASN A 33 -12.39 -3.02 -18.88
C ASN A 33 -10.99 -3.65 -18.97
N ALA A 34 -10.30 -3.79 -17.86
CA ALA A 34 -9.02 -4.49 -17.80
C ALA A 34 -9.17 -5.97 -18.20
N SER A 35 -10.19 -6.66 -17.68
CA SER A 35 -10.47 -8.07 -18.03
C SER A 35 -10.83 -8.22 -19.51
N THR A 36 -11.63 -7.32 -20.07
CA THR A 36 -11.96 -7.29 -21.51
C THR A 36 -10.70 -7.08 -22.36
N PHE A 37 -9.84 -6.16 -21.96
CA PHE A 37 -8.55 -5.96 -22.65
C PHE A 37 -7.66 -7.20 -22.59
N ILE A 38 -7.56 -7.84 -21.43
CA ILE A 38 -6.76 -9.06 -21.23
C ILE A 38 -7.30 -10.23 -22.04
N GLU A 39 -8.63 -10.38 -22.14
CA GLU A 39 -9.22 -11.36 -23.03
C GLU A 39 -8.77 -11.15 -24.47
N ARG A 40 -8.84 -9.92 -24.96
CA ARG A 40 -8.46 -9.57 -26.35
C ARG A 40 -6.98 -9.77 -26.62
N LEU A 41 -6.09 -9.50 -25.64
CA LEU A 41 -4.67 -9.84 -25.75
C LEU A 41 -4.43 -11.32 -26.04
N THR A 42 -5.32 -12.21 -25.61
CA THR A 42 -5.16 -13.65 -25.90
C THR A 42 -5.31 -14.02 -27.36
N PHE A 43 -5.93 -13.16 -28.18
CA PHE A 43 -6.06 -13.36 -29.64
C PHE A 43 -4.88 -12.79 -30.41
N GLU A 44 -4.03 -11.99 -29.77
CA GLU A 44 -2.85 -11.41 -30.41
C GLU A 44 -1.71 -12.43 -30.50
N MET A 45 -1.01 -12.41 -31.63
CA MET A 45 0.27 -13.10 -31.81
C MET A 45 1.17 -12.29 -32.73
N THR A 46 2.49 -12.42 -32.56
CA THR A 46 3.43 -11.73 -33.44
C THR A 46 3.33 -12.25 -34.87
N PRO A 47 3.46 -11.39 -35.88
CA PRO A 47 3.22 -11.78 -37.30
C PRO A 47 4.18 -12.85 -37.78
N VAL A 48 5.45 -12.78 -37.44
CA VAL A 48 6.52 -13.63 -37.97
C VAL A 48 6.77 -14.85 -37.09
N GLU A 49 7.15 -14.62 -35.81
CA GLU A 49 7.57 -15.70 -34.90
C GLU A 49 6.39 -16.42 -34.23
N LYS A 50 5.16 -15.93 -34.45
CA LYS A 50 3.92 -16.49 -33.86
C LYS A 50 3.99 -16.58 -32.32
N ILE A 51 4.74 -15.68 -31.69
CA ILE A 51 4.79 -15.60 -30.23
C ILE A 51 3.44 -15.12 -29.71
N VAL A 52 2.94 -15.77 -28.68
CA VAL A 52 1.64 -15.51 -28.06
C VAL A 52 1.79 -15.01 -26.63
N HIS A 53 0.74 -14.39 -26.11
CA HIS A 53 0.72 -13.88 -24.76
C HIS A 53 0.57 -14.98 -23.72
N GLN A 54 1.44 -14.95 -22.71
CA GLN A 54 1.32 -15.70 -21.47
C GLN A 54 1.08 -14.68 -20.35
N ILE A 55 -0.11 -14.69 -19.79
CA ILE A 55 -0.60 -13.66 -18.88
C ILE A 55 -0.67 -14.23 -17.46
N LEU A 56 0.04 -13.63 -16.53
CA LEU A 56 -0.04 -13.93 -15.11
C LEU A 56 -1.00 -12.93 -14.46
N TYR A 57 -2.19 -13.39 -14.10
CA TYR A 57 -3.19 -12.57 -13.40
C TYR A 57 -3.16 -12.90 -11.91
N THR A 58 -2.91 -11.89 -11.09
CA THR A 58 -2.77 -12.07 -9.65
C THR A 58 -3.73 -11.22 -8.85
N ARG A 59 -4.18 -11.76 -7.73
CA ARG A 59 -4.81 -11.08 -6.62
C ARG A 59 -4.13 -11.49 -5.31
N TYR A 60 -4.34 -10.77 -4.22
CA TYR A 60 -3.62 -11.01 -2.96
C TYR A 60 -3.73 -12.46 -2.47
N THR A 61 -4.91 -13.07 -2.53
CA THR A 61 -5.11 -14.48 -2.18
C THR A 61 -5.65 -15.30 -3.35
N MET A 62 -5.31 -16.61 -3.42
CA MET A 62 -5.84 -17.50 -4.44
C MET A 62 -7.35 -17.76 -4.28
N VAL A 63 -7.83 -17.74 -3.04
CA VAL A 63 -9.27 -17.89 -2.75
C VAL A 63 -10.04 -16.74 -3.39
N SER A 64 -9.58 -15.51 -3.23
CA SER A 64 -10.19 -14.34 -3.87
C SER A 64 -10.19 -14.45 -5.39
N ALA A 65 -9.09 -14.92 -6.00
CA ALA A 65 -9.00 -15.09 -7.46
C ALA A 65 -10.05 -16.09 -7.97
N GLY A 66 -10.21 -17.22 -7.31
CA GLY A 66 -11.19 -18.25 -7.70
C GLY A 66 -12.64 -17.83 -7.51
N MET A 67 -12.91 -16.97 -6.53
CA MET A 67 -14.28 -16.52 -6.20
C MET A 67 -14.74 -15.33 -7.03
N SER A 68 -13.84 -14.48 -7.53
CA SER A 68 -14.22 -13.25 -8.21
C SER A 68 -13.62 -13.13 -9.62
N ILE A 69 -12.30 -13.21 -9.80
CA ILE A 69 -11.66 -12.87 -11.07
C ILE A 69 -11.99 -13.88 -12.17
N ILE A 70 -11.96 -15.19 -11.86
CA ILE A 70 -12.23 -16.23 -12.89
C ILE A 70 -13.69 -16.16 -13.35
N PRO A 71 -14.69 -16.12 -12.46
CA PRO A 71 -16.08 -15.90 -12.87
C PRO A 71 -16.27 -14.60 -13.67
N GLU A 72 -15.67 -13.52 -13.21
CA GLU A 72 -15.72 -12.24 -13.90
C GLU A 72 -15.11 -12.32 -15.32
N MET A 73 -13.97 -12.95 -15.48
CA MET A 73 -13.34 -13.14 -16.80
C MET A 73 -14.22 -14.01 -17.70
N MET A 74 -14.84 -15.05 -17.17
CA MET A 74 -15.74 -15.93 -17.93
C MET A 74 -16.99 -15.18 -18.39
N GLU A 75 -17.53 -14.29 -17.57
CA GLU A 75 -18.65 -13.42 -17.96
C GLU A 75 -18.27 -12.53 -19.16
N LYS A 76 -17.06 -11.93 -19.18
CA LYS A 76 -16.61 -11.10 -20.33
C LYS A 76 -16.46 -11.94 -21.59
N ILE A 77 -15.90 -13.13 -21.48
CA ILE A 77 -15.77 -14.10 -22.58
C ILE A 77 -17.16 -14.45 -23.15
N GLU A 78 -18.17 -14.62 -22.28
CA GLU A 78 -19.53 -14.87 -22.71
C GLU A 78 -20.17 -13.67 -23.37
N LEU A 79 -20.05 -12.47 -22.77
CA LEU A 79 -20.56 -11.22 -23.32
C LEU A 79 -19.92 -10.83 -24.67
N ASP A 80 -18.65 -11.12 -24.87
CA ASP A 80 -17.97 -10.92 -26.15
C ASP A 80 -18.33 -11.99 -27.22
N GLY A 81 -19.06 -13.06 -26.80
CA GLY A 81 -19.45 -14.14 -27.70
C GLY A 81 -18.30 -15.04 -28.13
N THR A 82 -17.23 -15.06 -27.35
CA THR A 82 -15.96 -15.73 -27.69
C THR A 82 -15.77 -17.08 -26.98
N THR A 83 -16.72 -17.52 -26.17
CA THR A 83 -16.67 -18.73 -25.34
C THR A 83 -16.17 -19.96 -26.09
N LYS A 84 -16.56 -20.16 -27.34
CA LYS A 84 -16.13 -21.29 -28.20
C LYS A 84 -14.61 -21.38 -28.40
N TYR A 85 -13.90 -20.25 -28.25
CA TYR A 85 -12.45 -20.18 -28.43
C TYR A 85 -11.66 -20.50 -27.17
N PHE A 86 -12.32 -20.62 -26.03
CA PHE A 86 -11.64 -20.82 -24.76
C PHE A 86 -11.83 -22.21 -24.17
N LYS A 87 -10.82 -22.66 -23.45
CA LYS A 87 -10.86 -23.82 -22.54
C LYS A 87 -10.49 -23.32 -21.15
N THR A 88 -11.35 -23.60 -20.17
CA THR A 88 -11.19 -23.14 -18.80
C THR A 88 -10.87 -24.32 -17.88
N THR A 89 -9.98 -24.11 -16.93
CA THR A 89 -9.67 -24.97 -15.81
C THR A 89 -9.93 -24.23 -14.49
N LYS A 90 -9.62 -24.85 -13.35
CA LYS A 90 -9.77 -24.19 -12.03
C LYS A 90 -8.86 -22.96 -11.84
N THR A 91 -7.76 -22.86 -12.60
CA THR A 91 -6.71 -21.84 -12.39
C THR A 91 -6.26 -21.14 -13.66
N ASP A 92 -6.65 -21.66 -14.83
CA ASP A 92 -6.16 -21.13 -16.10
C ASP A 92 -7.28 -21.06 -17.13
N ILE A 93 -7.22 -20.08 -18.02
CA ILE A 93 -8.02 -19.96 -19.23
C ILE A 93 -7.07 -19.99 -20.43
N VAL A 94 -7.34 -20.84 -21.40
CA VAL A 94 -6.50 -21.02 -22.59
C VAL A 94 -7.31 -20.71 -23.84
N ASN A 95 -6.79 -19.80 -24.68
CA ASN A 95 -7.33 -19.54 -26.02
C ASN A 95 -6.89 -20.67 -26.96
N LYS A 96 -7.85 -21.43 -27.49
CA LYS A 96 -7.60 -22.58 -28.37
C LYS A 96 -7.07 -22.21 -29.76
N MET A 97 -7.26 -20.95 -30.19
CA MET A 97 -6.77 -20.48 -31.50
C MET A 97 -5.28 -20.15 -31.47
N THR A 98 -4.83 -19.48 -30.42
CA THR A 98 -3.47 -18.94 -30.30
C THR A 98 -2.59 -19.73 -29.35
N ASN A 99 -3.18 -20.52 -28.43
CA ASN A 99 -2.52 -21.10 -27.25
C ASN A 99 -2.05 -20.05 -26.22
N SER A 100 -2.52 -18.81 -26.31
CA SER A 100 -2.35 -17.82 -25.24
C SER A 100 -3.04 -18.32 -23.98
N ARG A 101 -2.45 -17.99 -22.82
CA ARG A 101 -2.95 -18.48 -21.53
C ARG A 101 -3.06 -17.34 -20.54
N ILE A 102 -4.15 -17.31 -19.78
CA ILE A 102 -4.32 -16.49 -18.57
C ILE A 102 -4.20 -17.43 -17.38
N MET A 103 -3.21 -17.20 -16.55
CA MET A 103 -2.89 -17.99 -15.35
C MET A 103 -3.27 -17.20 -14.12
N PHE A 104 -4.24 -17.66 -13.34
CA PHE A 104 -4.71 -17.00 -12.12
C PHE A 104 -3.95 -17.55 -10.91
N ARG A 105 -3.30 -16.66 -10.16
CA ARG A 105 -2.47 -17.03 -9.00
C ARG A 105 -2.69 -16.06 -7.84
N GLY A 106 -2.73 -16.60 -6.61
CA GLY A 106 -2.64 -15.81 -5.39
C GLY A 106 -1.18 -15.48 -5.05
N ILE A 107 -0.97 -14.35 -4.42
CA ILE A 107 0.35 -13.92 -3.94
C ILE A 107 0.63 -14.53 -2.58
N LYS A 108 -0.35 -14.50 -1.68
CA LYS A 108 -0.30 -15.03 -0.33
C LYS A 108 -1.18 -16.29 -0.21
N THR A 109 -0.68 -17.31 0.45
CA THR A 109 -1.44 -18.53 0.79
C THR A 109 -1.36 -18.79 2.28
N SER A 110 -2.23 -19.64 2.79
CA SER A 110 -2.23 -20.11 4.18
C SER A 110 -0.90 -20.75 4.64
N SER A 111 -0.07 -21.18 3.71
CA SER A 111 1.25 -21.80 3.99
C SER A 111 2.44 -20.87 3.74
N GLY A 112 2.22 -19.59 3.49
CA GLY A 112 3.27 -18.59 3.28
C GLY A 112 3.26 -17.92 1.91
N ASN A 113 4.31 -17.20 1.60
CA ASN A 113 4.43 -16.37 0.40
C ASN A 113 4.81 -17.21 -0.84
N GLN A 114 4.00 -17.15 -1.91
CA GLN A 114 4.25 -17.91 -3.16
C GLN A 114 5.11 -17.17 -4.19
N THR A 115 5.62 -16.00 -3.88
CA THR A 115 6.38 -15.16 -4.84
C THR A 115 7.52 -15.94 -5.50
N ALA A 116 8.19 -16.84 -4.78
CA ALA A 116 9.25 -17.69 -5.33
C ALA A 116 8.74 -18.61 -6.46
N LYS A 117 7.53 -19.16 -6.34
CA LYS A 117 6.90 -20.01 -7.37
C LYS A 117 6.45 -19.20 -8.59
N LEU A 118 6.00 -17.96 -8.39
CA LEU A 118 5.58 -17.08 -9.48
C LEU A 118 6.74 -16.68 -10.39
N LYS A 119 7.94 -16.47 -9.83
CA LYS A 119 9.18 -16.16 -10.60
C LYS A 119 9.63 -17.31 -11.51
N SER A 120 9.29 -18.57 -11.16
CA SER A 120 9.69 -19.74 -11.95
C SER A 120 8.82 -19.97 -13.18
N ILE A 121 7.72 -19.23 -13.37
CA ILE A 121 6.88 -19.32 -14.54
C ILE A 121 7.60 -18.65 -15.70
N GLN A 122 8.06 -19.44 -16.67
CA GLN A 122 8.81 -18.94 -17.82
C GLN A 122 7.88 -18.39 -18.90
N GLY A 123 8.38 -17.38 -19.62
CA GLY A 123 7.72 -16.86 -20.82
C GLY A 123 6.53 -15.94 -20.59
N ILE A 124 6.31 -15.48 -19.37
CA ILE A 124 5.29 -14.46 -19.06
C ILE A 124 5.58 -13.20 -19.86
N THR A 125 4.54 -12.69 -20.51
CA THR A 125 4.57 -11.45 -21.31
C THR A 125 3.78 -10.33 -20.64
N THR A 126 2.78 -10.67 -19.86
CA THR A 126 1.91 -9.71 -19.17
C THR A 126 1.71 -10.15 -17.73
N PHE A 127 2.00 -9.26 -16.80
CA PHE A 127 1.72 -9.42 -15.38
C PHE A 127 0.58 -8.48 -14.98
N VAL A 128 -0.49 -9.02 -14.45
CA VAL A 128 -1.66 -8.27 -13.97
C VAL A 128 -1.70 -8.35 -12.45
N CYS A 129 -1.66 -7.21 -11.81
CA CYS A 129 -1.80 -7.05 -10.37
C CYS A 129 -3.14 -6.36 -10.10
N ASP A 130 -4.16 -7.14 -9.77
CA ASP A 130 -5.50 -6.66 -9.42
C ASP A 130 -5.61 -6.50 -7.89
N GLU A 131 -6.37 -5.48 -7.45
CA GLU A 131 -6.40 -5.04 -6.05
C GLU A 131 -4.98 -4.76 -5.53
N ALA A 132 -4.20 -4.01 -6.32
CA ALA A 132 -2.79 -3.75 -6.03
C ALA A 132 -2.59 -2.91 -4.74
N GLU A 133 -3.63 -2.28 -4.21
CA GLU A 133 -3.63 -1.63 -2.90
C GLU A 133 -3.37 -2.60 -1.74
N GLU A 134 -3.68 -3.89 -1.92
CA GLU A 134 -3.40 -4.93 -0.92
C GLU A 134 -1.94 -5.40 -0.94
N TRP A 135 -1.20 -5.06 -1.98
CA TRP A 135 0.20 -5.46 -2.13
C TRP A 135 1.15 -4.48 -1.43
N THR A 136 1.65 -4.85 -0.26
CA THR A 136 2.49 -3.98 0.57
C THR A 136 4.00 -4.18 0.39
N ASN A 137 4.43 -5.30 -0.22
CA ASN A 137 5.85 -5.64 -0.35
C ASN A 137 6.39 -5.25 -1.74
N GLU A 138 7.10 -4.12 -1.80
CA GLU A 138 7.73 -3.60 -3.01
C GLU A 138 8.77 -4.56 -3.60
N GLU A 139 9.63 -5.18 -2.77
CA GLU A 139 10.67 -6.09 -3.26
C GLU A 139 10.10 -7.30 -4.00
N GLU A 140 8.99 -7.84 -3.50
CA GLU A 140 8.32 -8.97 -4.14
C GLU A 140 7.70 -8.59 -5.46
N PHE A 141 7.07 -7.42 -5.52
CA PHE A 141 6.53 -6.85 -6.75
C PHE A 141 7.64 -6.67 -7.79
N ASP A 142 8.76 -6.03 -7.42
CA ASP A 142 9.91 -5.80 -8.30
C ASP A 142 10.52 -7.11 -8.82
N LYS A 143 10.62 -8.13 -7.98
CA LYS A 143 11.12 -9.44 -8.37
C LYS A 143 10.24 -10.10 -9.45
N ILE A 144 8.92 -9.94 -9.40
CA ILE A 144 8.04 -10.45 -10.45
C ILE A 144 8.14 -9.57 -11.69
N MET A 145 8.07 -8.26 -11.54
CA MET A 145 8.19 -7.29 -12.63
C MET A 145 9.44 -7.54 -13.48
N LEU A 146 10.60 -7.76 -12.85
CA LEU A 146 11.86 -8.07 -13.54
C LEU A 146 11.86 -9.44 -14.26
N SER A 147 10.90 -10.31 -13.94
CA SER A 147 10.74 -11.59 -14.63
C SER A 147 9.96 -11.47 -15.95
N ILE A 148 9.28 -10.34 -16.20
CA ILE A 148 8.53 -10.06 -17.42
C ILE A 148 9.46 -9.48 -18.46
N ARG A 149 10.05 -10.36 -19.28
CA ARG A 149 11.14 -10.00 -20.22
C ARG A 149 11.20 -10.88 -21.46
N LYS A 150 10.06 -11.32 -21.98
CA LYS A 150 10.00 -12.14 -23.19
C LYS A 150 10.45 -11.32 -24.39
N LYS A 151 11.44 -11.80 -25.15
CA LYS A 151 11.88 -11.14 -26.39
C LYS A 151 10.87 -11.36 -27.52
N GLY A 152 10.74 -10.37 -28.41
CA GLY A 152 9.97 -10.48 -29.65
C GLY A 152 8.45 -10.21 -29.50
N ILE A 153 7.99 -9.86 -28.32
CA ILE A 153 6.60 -9.48 -28.06
C ILE A 153 6.56 -8.35 -27.04
N GLN A 154 5.54 -7.52 -27.06
CA GLN A 154 5.37 -6.46 -26.06
C GLN A 154 5.12 -7.07 -24.69
N ASN A 155 5.94 -6.69 -23.71
CA ASN A 155 5.75 -7.03 -22.32
C ASN A 155 4.99 -5.91 -21.60
N ARG A 156 4.13 -6.27 -20.64
CA ARG A 156 3.28 -5.32 -19.90
C ARG A 156 3.17 -5.69 -18.42
N ILE A 157 3.11 -4.67 -17.59
CA ILE A 157 2.69 -4.78 -16.19
C ILE A 157 1.40 -3.96 -16.06
N ILE A 158 0.29 -4.60 -15.77
CA ILE A 158 -1.02 -3.95 -15.59
C ILE A 158 -1.33 -3.91 -14.10
N ILE A 159 -1.41 -2.72 -13.54
CA ILE A 159 -1.69 -2.48 -12.12
C ILE A 159 -3.10 -1.90 -12.02
N ILE A 160 -3.99 -2.59 -11.35
CA ILE A 160 -5.38 -2.18 -11.15
C ILE A 160 -5.59 -1.95 -9.67
N MET A 161 -5.96 -0.73 -9.27
CA MET A 161 -6.14 -0.43 -7.84
C MET A 161 -7.12 0.71 -7.59
N ASN A 162 -7.71 0.69 -6.39
CA ASN A 162 -8.25 1.89 -5.80
C ASN A 162 -7.09 2.62 -5.11
N PRO A 163 -6.90 3.93 -5.36
CA PRO A 163 -5.90 4.69 -4.64
C PRO A 163 -6.05 4.53 -3.13
N CYS A 164 -4.99 4.18 -2.46
CA CYS A 164 -4.94 4.05 -1.01
C CYS A 164 -4.20 5.25 -0.38
N ASP A 165 -3.33 5.03 0.61
CA ASP A 165 -2.52 6.12 1.16
C ASP A 165 -1.27 6.40 0.30
N SER A 166 -0.79 7.64 0.35
CA SER A 166 0.37 8.11 -0.41
C SER A 166 1.72 7.49 0.02
N ASN A 167 1.74 6.63 1.04
CA ASN A 167 2.93 5.86 1.40
C ASN A 167 3.07 4.58 0.60
N HIS A 168 2.02 4.16 -0.10
CA HIS A 168 2.07 2.96 -0.92
C HIS A 168 3.16 3.06 -1.98
N PHE A 169 3.93 1.98 -2.18
CA PHE A 169 5.09 2.01 -3.09
C PHE A 169 4.72 2.35 -4.53
N ILE A 170 3.52 1.99 -5.01
CA ILE A 170 3.02 2.36 -6.35
C ILE A 170 2.91 3.88 -6.48
N TYR A 171 2.37 4.58 -5.48
CA TYR A 171 2.33 6.03 -5.47
C TYR A 171 3.74 6.63 -5.54
N LYS A 172 4.64 6.16 -4.67
CA LYS A 172 6.02 6.67 -4.60
C LYS A 172 6.80 6.44 -5.89
N LYS A 173 6.63 5.27 -6.53
CA LYS A 173 7.35 4.94 -7.76
C LYS A 173 6.85 5.70 -8.97
N TYR A 174 5.54 5.92 -9.09
CA TYR A 174 4.95 6.31 -10.37
C TYR A 174 4.18 7.63 -10.33
N ILE A 175 3.94 8.22 -9.15
CA ILE A 175 3.10 9.42 -9.01
C ILE A 175 3.80 10.52 -8.23
N GLU A 176 4.40 10.24 -7.08
CA GLU A 176 4.88 11.23 -6.10
C GLU A 176 5.65 12.39 -6.75
N ASN A 177 6.66 12.08 -7.58
CA ASN A 177 7.54 13.09 -8.20
C ASN A 177 7.21 13.37 -9.68
N THR A 178 6.28 12.65 -10.28
CA THR A 178 5.98 12.71 -11.71
C THR A 178 4.48 12.64 -11.95
N HIS A 179 3.75 13.71 -11.59
CA HIS A 179 2.31 13.79 -11.80
C HIS A 179 1.86 15.17 -12.26
N LYS A 180 0.68 15.21 -12.83
CA LYS A 180 -0.12 16.41 -13.03
C LYS A 180 -1.37 16.34 -12.15
N LEU A 181 -1.90 17.47 -11.77
CA LEU A 181 -3.20 17.56 -11.10
C LEU A 181 -4.31 17.66 -12.15
N VAL A 182 -5.33 16.87 -11.98
CA VAL A 182 -6.56 16.91 -12.78
C VAL A 182 -7.72 17.14 -11.83
N GLU A 183 -8.57 18.11 -12.14
CA GLU A 183 -9.77 18.39 -11.35
C GLU A 183 -10.93 17.52 -11.86
N ILE A 184 -11.54 16.76 -10.96
CA ILE A 184 -12.71 15.94 -11.22
C ILE A 184 -13.74 16.24 -10.15
N ASP A 185 -14.86 16.86 -10.53
CA ASP A 185 -15.96 17.18 -9.61
C ASP A 185 -15.50 17.97 -8.36
N GLY A 186 -14.62 18.95 -8.55
CA GLY A 186 -14.05 19.78 -7.49
C GLY A 186 -12.95 19.13 -6.67
N VAL A 187 -12.55 17.89 -7.00
CA VAL A 187 -11.48 17.15 -6.33
C VAL A 187 -10.22 17.14 -7.20
N GLN A 188 -9.09 17.54 -6.63
CA GLN A 188 -7.79 17.45 -7.28
C GLN A 188 -7.22 16.04 -7.18
N VAL A 189 -6.94 15.41 -8.31
CA VAL A 189 -6.42 14.05 -8.43
C VAL A 189 -5.05 14.05 -9.09
N GLN A 190 -4.09 13.32 -8.53
CA GLN A 190 -2.76 13.14 -9.12
C GLN A 190 -2.80 12.05 -10.19
N VAL A 191 -2.47 12.42 -11.43
CA VAL A 191 -2.33 11.52 -12.56
C VAL A 191 -0.87 11.47 -12.97
N SER A 192 -0.28 10.26 -13.01
CA SER A 192 1.13 10.06 -13.36
C SER A 192 1.47 10.64 -14.73
N THR A 193 2.61 11.31 -14.81
CA THR A 193 3.27 11.74 -16.05
C THR A 193 4.61 11.02 -16.26
N HIS A 194 4.82 9.92 -15.53
CA HIS A 194 6.03 9.13 -15.64
C HIS A 194 6.21 8.56 -17.06
N PRO A 195 7.37 8.71 -17.71
CA PRO A 195 7.54 8.40 -19.13
C PRO A 195 7.26 6.96 -19.53
N ASN A 196 7.46 6.01 -18.63
CA ASN A 196 7.24 4.57 -18.87
C ASN A 196 5.86 4.08 -18.42
N VAL A 197 4.96 4.98 -17.99
CA VAL A 197 3.65 4.63 -17.45
C VAL A 197 2.55 5.18 -18.35
N LEU A 198 1.64 4.32 -18.77
CA LEU A 198 0.30 4.71 -19.20
C LEU A 198 -0.58 4.74 -17.96
N HIS A 199 -0.98 5.92 -17.51
CA HIS A 199 -1.88 6.06 -16.37
C HIS A 199 -3.30 6.39 -16.84
N ILE A 200 -4.23 5.51 -16.56
CA ILE A 200 -5.67 5.69 -16.76
C ILE A 200 -6.29 5.90 -15.39
N HIS A 201 -6.73 7.11 -15.09
CA HIS A 201 -7.52 7.40 -13.90
C HIS A 201 -8.99 7.51 -14.30
N THR A 202 -9.87 6.75 -13.62
CA THR A 202 -11.27 6.63 -13.99
C THR A 202 -12.16 6.78 -12.75
N THR A 203 -13.37 7.26 -12.96
CA THR A 203 -14.37 7.49 -11.91
C THR A 203 -15.71 6.86 -12.30
N TYR A 204 -16.68 6.94 -11.41
CA TYR A 204 -18.05 6.50 -11.71
C TYR A 204 -18.71 7.29 -12.84
N PHE A 205 -18.24 8.51 -13.14
CA PHE A 205 -18.73 9.31 -14.25
C PHE A 205 -18.45 8.63 -15.60
N ASP A 206 -17.35 7.89 -15.69
CA ASP A 206 -16.98 7.15 -16.91
C ASP A 206 -17.81 5.88 -17.10
N ASN A 207 -18.67 5.53 -16.13
CA ASN A 207 -19.43 4.27 -16.09
C ASN A 207 -20.91 4.45 -15.72
N LEU A 208 -21.45 5.65 -15.83
CA LEU A 208 -22.80 6.00 -15.35
C LEU A 208 -23.90 5.07 -15.88
N GLU A 209 -23.80 4.65 -17.14
CA GLU A 209 -24.78 3.80 -17.83
C GLU A 209 -24.92 2.41 -17.19
N ASN A 210 -23.90 1.96 -16.46
CA ASN A 210 -23.85 0.64 -15.83
C ASN A 210 -24.10 0.68 -14.31
N LEU A 211 -24.42 1.85 -13.76
CA LEU A 211 -24.61 2.02 -12.31
C LEU A 211 -26.11 2.12 -11.95
N SER A 212 -26.46 1.47 -10.85
CA SER A 212 -27.85 1.53 -10.37
C SER A 212 -28.19 2.90 -9.78
N PRO A 213 -29.47 3.31 -9.83
CA PRO A 213 -29.93 4.54 -9.20
C PRO A 213 -29.65 4.58 -7.69
N GLU A 214 -29.67 3.41 -7.02
CA GLU A 214 -29.36 3.28 -5.60
C GLU A 214 -27.91 3.66 -5.34
N PHE A 215 -26.98 3.13 -6.12
CA PHE A 215 -25.57 3.47 -6.01
C PHE A 215 -25.32 4.97 -6.21
N LEU A 216 -25.97 5.58 -7.18
CA LEU A 216 -25.83 7.02 -7.46
C LEU A 216 -26.37 7.89 -6.31
N ARG A 217 -27.47 7.47 -5.66
CA ARG A 217 -27.98 8.15 -4.46
C ARG A 217 -26.99 8.08 -3.29
N GLU A 218 -26.43 6.91 -3.03
CA GLU A 218 -25.41 6.72 -1.97
C GLU A 218 -24.15 7.57 -2.24
N VAL A 219 -23.73 7.66 -3.50
CA VAL A 219 -22.60 8.51 -3.91
C VAL A 219 -22.92 9.99 -3.63
N GLN A 220 -24.11 10.46 -3.98
CA GLN A 220 -24.53 11.84 -3.74
C GLN A 220 -24.61 12.15 -2.24
N GLU A 221 -25.19 11.25 -1.45
CA GLU A 221 -25.25 11.39 0.00
C GLU A 221 -23.85 11.43 0.63
N MET A 222 -22.93 10.58 0.15
CA MET A 222 -21.52 10.59 0.61
C MET A 222 -20.84 11.91 0.27
N LYS A 223 -21.06 12.46 -0.93
CA LYS A 223 -20.52 13.75 -1.35
C LYS A 223 -20.96 14.89 -0.42
N GLU A 224 -22.22 14.91 -0.03
CA GLU A 224 -22.79 15.94 0.85
C GLU A 224 -22.35 15.80 2.32
N LYS A 225 -22.38 14.57 2.85
CA LYS A 225 -22.12 14.31 4.27
C LYS A 225 -20.65 14.11 4.61
N ASN A 226 -19.85 13.59 3.68
CA ASN A 226 -18.44 13.28 3.91
C ASN A 226 -17.59 13.49 2.63
N PRO A 227 -17.33 14.76 2.26
CA PRO A 227 -16.59 15.10 1.04
C PRO A 227 -15.19 14.44 0.95
N GLU A 228 -14.51 14.25 2.08
CA GLU A 228 -13.19 13.59 2.11
C GLU A 228 -13.29 12.11 1.73
N LYS A 229 -14.29 11.41 2.27
CA LYS A 229 -14.55 10.01 1.92
C LYS A 229 -14.99 9.89 0.46
N TYR A 230 -15.82 10.80 -0.02
CA TYR A 230 -16.20 10.88 -1.43
C TYR A 230 -14.99 11.05 -2.34
N ALA A 231 -14.14 12.01 -2.03
CA ALA A 231 -12.92 12.28 -2.80
C ALA A 231 -11.99 11.05 -2.87
N HIS A 232 -11.85 10.31 -1.77
CA HIS A 232 -10.99 9.14 -1.70
C HIS A 232 -11.66 7.90 -2.33
N VAL A 233 -12.86 7.52 -1.88
CA VAL A 233 -13.48 6.23 -2.22
C VAL A 233 -14.12 6.24 -3.60
N VAL A 234 -14.72 7.38 -4.00
CA VAL A 234 -15.53 7.49 -5.23
C VAL A 234 -14.76 8.15 -6.36
N ILE A 235 -14.06 9.25 -6.08
CA ILE A 235 -13.23 9.93 -7.10
C ILE A 235 -11.88 9.25 -7.23
N GLY A 236 -11.38 8.58 -6.22
CA GLY A 236 -10.10 7.88 -6.27
C GLY A 236 -8.89 8.80 -6.05
N ARG A 237 -9.06 9.83 -5.20
CA ARG A 237 -7.93 10.64 -4.73
C ARG A 237 -7.07 9.82 -3.76
N TRP A 238 -5.75 9.90 -3.89
CA TRP A 238 -4.83 9.33 -2.92
C TRP A 238 -5.03 9.97 -1.55
N ALA A 239 -5.04 9.17 -0.50
CA ALA A 239 -5.17 9.67 0.86
C ALA A 239 -3.80 10.09 1.41
N ASP A 240 -3.73 11.28 2.02
CA ASP A 240 -2.50 11.74 2.66
C ASP A 240 -2.22 11.00 3.96
N VAL A 241 -3.26 10.45 4.59
CA VAL A 241 -3.21 9.74 5.88
C VAL A 241 -3.99 8.43 5.76
N ALA A 242 -3.43 7.34 6.29
CA ALA A 242 -4.09 6.05 6.31
C ALA A 242 -5.45 6.10 7.04
N GLU A 243 -6.44 5.38 6.52
CA GLU A 243 -7.74 5.23 7.19
C GLU A 243 -7.52 4.59 8.57
N GLY A 244 -8.07 5.20 9.62
CA GLY A 244 -7.85 4.73 11.00
C GLY A 244 -6.53 5.17 11.64
N ALA A 245 -5.79 6.10 11.01
CA ALA A 245 -4.57 6.64 11.60
C ALA A 245 -4.81 7.18 13.02
N VAL A 246 -3.91 6.79 13.92
CA VAL A 246 -3.93 7.23 15.33
C VAL A 246 -3.69 8.73 15.44
N PHE A 247 -2.74 9.24 14.65
CA PHE A 247 -2.38 10.66 14.59
C PHE A 247 -2.76 11.26 13.23
N LYS A 248 -3.92 11.91 13.18
CA LYS A 248 -4.47 12.47 11.92
C LYS A 248 -3.91 13.83 11.56
N LYS A 249 -3.45 14.60 12.56
CA LYS A 249 -2.98 15.99 12.37
C LYS A 249 -1.61 16.13 13.00
N TRP A 250 -0.62 16.43 12.17
CA TRP A 250 0.73 16.79 12.58
C TRP A 250 1.40 17.58 11.44
N GLY A 251 2.41 18.37 11.79
CA GLY A 251 3.12 19.22 10.85
C GLY A 251 4.59 18.80 10.69
N ILE A 252 5.22 19.29 9.64
CA ILE A 252 6.67 19.16 9.42
C ILE A 252 7.33 20.50 9.69
N ILE A 253 8.46 20.47 10.41
CA ILE A 253 9.32 21.64 10.65
C ILE A 253 10.74 21.37 10.14
N ASP A 254 11.48 22.40 9.80
CA ASP A 254 12.84 22.24 9.29
C ASP A 254 13.78 21.72 10.38
N GLU A 255 13.76 22.33 11.56
CA GLU A 255 14.65 22.01 12.69
C GLU A 255 13.91 21.95 14.02
N PHE A 256 14.47 21.20 14.96
CA PHE A 256 13.95 21.11 16.34
C PHE A 256 14.21 22.44 17.08
N PRO A 257 13.16 23.07 17.67
CA PRO A 257 13.30 24.36 18.33
C PRO A 257 14.27 24.33 19.52
N GLN A 258 15.20 25.28 19.55
CA GLN A 258 16.19 25.35 20.63
C GLN A 258 15.60 25.93 21.93
N GLU A 259 14.47 26.60 21.84
CA GLU A 259 13.75 27.19 22.95
C GLU A 259 13.04 26.16 23.83
N CYS A 260 12.97 24.88 23.41
CA CYS A 260 12.38 23.81 24.19
C CYS A 260 13.10 23.64 25.53
N LYS A 261 12.44 24.01 26.63
CA LYS A 261 13.01 23.91 28.01
C LYS A 261 12.85 22.52 28.62
N LYS A 262 11.80 21.79 28.23
CA LYS A 262 11.52 20.41 28.69
C LYS A 262 11.81 19.45 27.56
N VAL A 263 13.01 18.90 27.50
CA VAL A 263 13.47 18.00 26.47
C VAL A 263 13.88 16.67 27.07
N GLY A 264 13.52 15.57 26.43
CA GLY A 264 13.88 14.21 26.79
C GLY A 264 14.06 13.32 25.56
N LEU A 265 14.54 12.12 25.77
CA LEU A 265 14.62 11.07 24.75
C LEU A 265 13.65 9.93 25.09
N GLY A 266 12.89 9.49 24.10
CA GLY A 266 12.21 8.20 24.10
C GLY A 266 13.10 7.19 23.37
N LEU A 267 13.25 5.99 23.93
CA LEU A 267 14.04 4.90 23.35
C LEU A 267 13.20 3.63 23.31
N ASP A 268 13.05 3.09 22.12
CA ASP A 268 12.44 1.78 21.88
C ASP A 268 13.54 0.80 21.40
N PHE A 269 13.54 -0.40 21.96
CA PHE A 269 14.55 -1.41 21.63
C PHE A 269 14.06 -2.35 20.56
N GLY A 270 14.79 -2.40 19.45
CA GLY A 270 14.69 -3.44 18.43
C GLY A 270 16.04 -4.12 18.23
N PHE A 271 16.09 -5.22 17.53
CA PHE A 271 17.36 -5.90 17.23
C PHE A 271 17.43 -6.41 15.80
N THR A 272 16.91 -7.60 15.48
CA THR A 272 17.13 -8.24 14.18
C THR A 272 16.22 -7.71 13.09
N ASN A 273 14.92 -7.65 13.33
CA ASN A 273 13.92 -7.26 12.34
C ASN A 273 13.33 -5.89 12.63
N ASP A 274 13.27 -5.50 13.90
CA ASP A 274 12.76 -4.22 14.32
C ASP A 274 13.93 -3.26 14.62
N PRO A 275 13.84 -2.00 14.20
CA PRO A 275 14.87 -1.01 14.47
C PRO A 275 14.83 -0.57 15.94
N THR A 276 15.99 -0.29 16.52
CA THR A 276 16.08 0.54 17.72
C THR A 276 15.83 1.99 17.32
N ALA A 277 14.86 2.64 17.98
CA ALA A 277 14.46 4.02 17.68
C ALA A 277 14.73 4.92 18.89
N ALA A 278 15.44 6.03 18.67
CA ALA A 278 15.67 7.07 19.66
C ALA A 278 15.09 8.39 19.17
N ILE A 279 14.09 8.92 19.88
CA ILE A 279 13.37 10.13 19.48
C ILE A 279 13.54 11.20 20.56
N ARG A 280 14.04 12.38 20.16
CA ARG A 280 14.07 13.58 20.99
C ARG A 280 12.68 14.23 20.98
N CYS A 281 12.15 14.45 22.17
CA CYS A 281 10.85 15.05 22.40
C CYS A 281 10.99 16.34 23.19
N GLY A 282 10.29 17.39 22.79
CA GLY A 282 10.27 18.65 23.49
C GLY A 282 8.91 19.34 23.40
N VAL A 283 8.57 20.14 24.41
CA VAL A 283 7.28 20.83 24.47
C VAL A 283 7.50 22.33 24.63
N ILE A 284 6.80 23.14 23.83
CA ILE A 284 6.63 24.57 23.97
C ILE A 284 5.13 24.84 23.93
N ASP A 285 4.60 25.43 24.98
CA ASP A 285 3.16 25.68 25.14
C ASP A 285 2.33 24.43 24.91
N ASN A 286 1.45 24.42 23.88
CA ASN A 286 0.64 23.28 23.49
C ASN A 286 1.21 22.53 22.25
N ARG A 287 2.50 22.67 21.96
CA ARG A 287 3.15 22.04 20.82
C ARG A 287 4.18 21.03 21.24
N LEU A 288 4.06 19.82 20.70
CA LEU A 288 5.01 18.72 20.89
C LEU A 288 5.90 18.62 19.65
N TYR A 289 7.20 18.74 19.86
CA TYR A 289 8.21 18.63 18.82
C TYR A 289 8.93 17.30 18.94
N LEU A 290 9.07 16.60 17.81
CA LEU A 290 9.69 15.28 17.72
C LEU A 290 10.82 15.30 16.68
N ASP A 291 11.94 14.68 17.03
CA ASP A 291 13.14 14.64 16.19
C ASP A 291 13.84 13.29 16.31
N GLU A 292 14.03 12.61 15.21
CA GLU A 292 14.69 11.31 15.14
C GLU A 292 16.19 11.45 15.37
N VAL A 293 16.68 10.86 16.45
CA VAL A 293 18.10 10.85 16.83
C VAL A 293 18.79 9.64 16.23
N ASP A 294 18.15 8.46 16.31
CA ASP A 294 18.65 7.20 15.75
C ASP A 294 17.49 6.30 15.36
N TYR A 295 17.67 5.54 14.26
CA TYR A 295 16.70 4.55 13.80
C TYR A 295 17.45 3.50 12.98
N ARG A 296 17.92 2.44 13.63
CA ARG A 296 18.73 1.38 13.01
C ARG A 296 18.45 0.02 13.63
N THR A 297 18.62 -1.04 12.83
CA THR A 297 18.60 -2.43 13.29
C THR A 297 19.99 -2.91 13.71
N GLY A 298 20.05 -3.93 14.56
CA GLY A 298 21.29 -4.60 14.95
C GLY A 298 22.22 -3.78 15.86
N LEU A 299 21.70 -2.75 16.55
CA LEU A 299 22.50 -1.95 17.47
C LEU A 299 22.80 -2.72 18.75
N LEU A 300 24.07 -2.70 19.16
CA LEU A 300 24.51 -3.12 20.49
C LEU A 300 24.33 -1.98 21.49
N SER A 301 24.28 -2.30 22.80
CA SER A 301 24.19 -1.32 23.87
C SER A 301 25.24 -0.22 23.76
N SER A 302 26.46 -0.58 23.33
CA SER A 302 27.56 0.38 23.11
C SER A 302 27.28 1.35 21.96
N ASP A 303 26.57 0.94 20.93
CA ASP A 303 26.25 1.79 19.77
C ASP A 303 25.10 2.75 20.13
N ILE A 304 24.13 2.26 20.91
CA ILE A 304 23.06 3.10 21.47
C ILE A 304 23.67 4.18 22.36
N VAL A 305 24.61 3.81 23.27
CA VAL A 305 25.30 4.78 24.13
C VAL A 305 26.02 5.85 23.30
N LYS A 306 26.75 5.47 22.24
CA LYS A 306 27.44 6.42 21.34
C LYS A 306 26.47 7.40 20.70
N SER A 307 25.28 6.93 20.33
CA SER A 307 24.26 7.73 19.63
C SER A 307 23.55 8.72 20.55
N ILE A 308 23.15 8.31 21.77
CA ILE A 308 22.30 9.13 22.63
C ILE A 308 23.03 9.89 23.74
N ARG A 309 24.19 9.41 24.22
CA ARG A 309 24.97 10.06 25.28
C ARG A 309 25.37 11.51 24.97
N PRO A 310 25.77 11.88 23.72
CA PRO A 310 26.15 13.26 23.39
C PRO A 310 25.05 14.29 23.64
N TRP A 311 23.78 13.85 23.64
CA TRP A 311 22.64 14.73 23.89
C TRP A 311 22.47 15.12 25.35
N GLY A 312 23.03 14.36 26.30
CA GLY A 312 22.97 14.65 27.73
C GLY A 312 21.55 14.67 28.34
N LEU A 313 20.57 14.17 27.62
CA LEU A 313 19.15 14.24 27.99
C LEU A 313 18.72 13.05 28.87
N LYS A 314 17.65 13.26 29.64
CA LYS A 314 16.96 12.15 30.33
C LYS A 314 16.32 11.27 29.27
N THR A 315 16.61 9.96 29.31
CA THR A 315 16.08 8.97 28.39
C THR A 315 15.08 8.08 29.11
N ILE A 316 13.92 7.85 28.50
CA ILE A 316 12.92 6.88 28.95
C ILE A 316 12.89 5.76 27.93
N ALA A 317 13.11 4.53 28.40
CA ALA A 317 13.13 3.34 27.55
C ALA A 317 11.99 2.39 27.87
N ASP A 318 11.65 1.55 26.89
CA ASP A 318 10.74 0.43 27.13
C ASP A 318 11.30 -0.47 28.24
N SER A 319 10.46 -0.91 29.15
CA SER A 319 10.83 -1.74 30.30
C SER A 319 11.07 -3.23 29.96
N ALA A 320 10.89 -3.63 28.69
CA ALA A 320 10.97 -5.02 28.28
C ALA A 320 12.39 -5.62 28.36
N ASP A 321 13.44 -4.79 28.37
CA ASP A 321 14.84 -5.24 28.47
C ASP A 321 15.63 -4.52 29.58
N PRO A 322 15.45 -4.93 30.84
CA PRO A 322 16.16 -4.33 32.00
C PRO A 322 17.69 -4.45 31.92
N ARG A 323 18.21 -5.50 31.28
CA ARG A 323 19.64 -5.73 31.13
C ARG A 323 20.28 -4.68 30.23
N THR A 324 19.70 -4.46 29.05
CA THR A 324 20.16 -3.44 28.11
C THR A 324 20.06 -2.04 28.70
N ILE A 325 18.99 -1.74 29.45
CA ILE A 325 18.86 -0.48 30.19
C ILE A 325 20.04 -0.29 31.18
N GLN A 326 20.39 -1.33 31.94
CA GLN A 326 21.51 -1.27 32.89
C GLN A 326 22.86 -1.08 32.18
N GLU A 327 23.08 -1.77 31.06
CA GLU A 327 24.30 -1.61 30.24
C GLU A 327 24.45 -0.18 29.73
N ILE A 328 23.36 0.41 29.21
CA ILE A 328 23.33 1.79 28.71
C ILE A 328 23.55 2.79 29.86
N HIS A 329 22.94 2.54 31.03
CA HIS A 329 23.15 3.35 32.21
C HIS A 329 24.64 3.34 32.64
N ASN A 330 25.27 2.16 32.69
CA ASN A 330 26.69 2.02 32.98
C ASN A 330 27.57 2.73 31.92
N GLY A 331 27.09 2.86 30.72
CA GLY A 331 27.71 3.68 29.64
C GLY A 331 27.59 5.20 29.84
N GLY A 332 27.00 5.66 30.95
CA GLY A 332 26.92 7.07 31.32
C GLY A 332 25.71 7.82 30.77
N VAL A 333 24.66 7.11 30.36
CA VAL A 333 23.37 7.69 29.91
C VAL A 333 22.40 7.73 31.09
N ARG A 334 21.69 8.84 31.28
CA ARG A 334 20.62 8.97 32.29
C ARG A 334 19.33 8.30 31.77
N ILE A 335 19.28 6.97 31.79
CA ILE A 335 18.19 6.17 31.24
C ILE A 335 17.34 5.55 32.38
N TYR A 336 16.04 5.48 32.17
CA TYR A 336 15.03 4.93 33.08
C TYR A 336 14.03 4.10 32.33
N ALA A 337 13.59 2.98 32.92
CA ALA A 337 12.50 2.18 32.38
C ALA A 337 11.16 2.91 32.50
N VAL A 338 10.31 2.80 31.49
CA VAL A 338 8.92 3.27 31.56
C VAL A 338 8.13 2.37 32.52
N SER A 339 7.26 2.96 33.33
CA SER A 339 6.29 2.20 34.12
C SER A 339 5.09 1.83 33.24
N LYS A 340 4.93 0.54 32.96
CA LYS A 340 3.80 0.02 32.18
C LYS A 340 2.67 -0.46 33.09
N TYR A 341 1.44 -0.15 32.72
CA TYR A 341 0.20 -0.66 33.33
C TYR A 341 -0.82 -0.90 32.20
N PRO A 342 -1.86 -1.74 32.42
CA PRO A 342 -2.89 -1.96 31.40
C PRO A 342 -3.48 -0.65 30.91
N GLY A 343 -3.48 -0.46 29.57
CA GLY A 343 -3.95 0.78 28.94
C GLY A 343 -2.94 1.94 28.90
N SER A 344 -1.69 1.77 29.41
CA SER A 344 -0.67 2.83 29.41
C SER A 344 -0.31 3.36 28.02
N VAL A 345 -0.35 2.51 26.99
CA VAL A 345 -0.08 2.89 25.60
C VAL A 345 -1.17 3.82 25.08
N VAL A 346 -2.44 3.45 25.26
CA VAL A 346 -3.59 4.26 24.86
C VAL A 346 -3.58 5.60 25.59
N ALA A 347 -3.35 5.59 26.90
CA ALA A 347 -3.24 6.82 27.71
C ALA A 347 -2.09 7.74 27.22
N GLY A 348 -0.96 7.15 26.79
CA GLY A 348 0.15 7.89 26.19
C GLY A 348 -0.23 8.53 24.85
N ILE A 349 -0.93 7.78 23.99
CA ILE A 349 -1.44 8.28 22.70
C ILE A 349 -2.42 9.43 22.93
N ASP A 350 -3.38 9.27 23.85
CA ASP A 350 -4.37 10.30 24.15
C ASP A 350 -3.69 11.55 24.70
N LYS A 351 -2.66 11.38 25.55
CA LYS A 351 -1.86 12.51 26.02
C LYS A 351 -1.12 13.23 24.88
N MET A 352 -0.58 12.50 23.91
CA MET A 352 0.08 13.11 22.75
C MET A 352 -0.91 13.87 21.87
N LYS A 353 -2.14 13.40 21.73
CA LYS A 353 -3.21 14.06 20.96
C LYS A 353 -3.68 15.38 21.55
N GLU A 354 -3.38 15.66 22.83
CA GLU A 354 -3.65 16.96 23.43
C GLU A 354 -2.77 18.07 22.85
N TYR A 355 -1.65 17.72 22.19
CA TYR A 355 -0.70 18.66 21.62
C TYR A 355 -0.87 18.80 20.11
N GLU A 356 -0.49 19.95 19.57
CA GLU A 356 -0.16 20.11 18.15
C GLU A 356 1.22 19.47 17.92
N ILE A 357 1.27 18.39 17.12
CA ILE A 357 2.50 17.62 16.92
C ILE A 357 3.26 18.12 15.70
N TYR A 358 4.57 18.33 15.87
CA TYR A 358 5.48 18.70 14.80
C TYR A 358 6.68 17.75 14.76
N ILE A 359 7.01 17.25 13.56
CA ILE A 359 8.13 16.33 13.33
C ILE A 359 9.15 17.03 12.46
N THR A 360 10.43 16.91 12.79
CA THR A 360 11.50 17.53 11.97
C THR A 360 11.57 16.87 10.60
N LYS A 361 11.91 17.68 9.60
CA LYS A 361 12.01 17.26 8.20
C LYS A 361 12.97 16.07 8.00
N ARG A 362 14.06 16.02 8.76
CA ARG A 362 15.06 14.94 8.69
C ARG A 362 14.60 13.59 9.27
N SER A 363 13.52 13.59 10.05
CA SER A 363 12.99 12.40 10.75
C SER A 363 12.14 11.51 9.84
N TYR A 364 12.70 11.02 8.75
CA TYR A 364 11.97 10.28 7.71
C TYR A 364 11.31 9.01 8.23
N ASN A 365 12.01 8.25 9.07
CA ASN A 365 11.47 6.99 9.59
C ASN A 365 10.32 7.25 10.56
N LEU A 366 10.48 8.23 11.46
CA LEU A 366 9.42 8.65 12.38
C LEU A 366 8.17 9.14 11.64
N GLN A 367 8.34 9.97 10.59
CA GLN A 367 7.22 10.41 9.75
C GLN A 367 6.51 9.23 9.09
N ARG A 368 7.26 8.24 8.60
CA ARG A 368 6.73 7.01 8.02
C ARG A 368 5.93 6.20 9.03
N GLU A 369 6.47 6.02 10.25
CA GLU A 369 5.78 5.32 11.34
C GLU A 369 4.47 6.04 11.71
N TYR A 370 4.50 7.37 11.89
CA TYR A 370 3.32 8.16 12.19
C TYR A 370 2.19 8.02 11.17
N ARG A 371 2.52 7.94 9.89
CA ARG A 371 1.54 7.74 8.81
C ARG A 371 0.93 6.34 8.82
N LYS A 372 1.71 5.32 9.24
CA LYS A 372 1.30 3.91 9.28
C LYS A 372 0.69 3.49 10.61
N TYR A 373 0.78 4.33 11.64
CA TYR A 373 0.31 4.00 12.97
C TYR A 373 -1.21 4.08 13.01
N VAL A 374 -1.85 2.91 12.91
CA VAL A 374 -3.31 2.79 12.76
C VAL A 374 -3.90 1.91 13.85
N TRP A 375 -5.17 2.17 14.17
CA TRP A 375 -5.94 1.29 15.04
C TRP A 375 -6.23 -0.04 14.35
N ALA A 376 -6.20 -1.13 15.11
CA ALA A 376 -6.64 -2.43 14.62
C ALA A 376 -8.14 -2.44 14.33
N LYS A 377 -8.57 -3.30 13.41
CA LYS A 377 -9.98 -3.55 13.11
C LYS A 377 -10.42 -4.86 13.75
N ASP A 378 -11.66 -4.90 14.25
CA ASP A 378 -12.31 -6.13 14.68
C ASP A 378 -12.75 -6.98 13.47
N LYS A 379 -13.40 -8.13 13.74
CA LYS A 379 -13.89 -9.03 12.69
C LYS A 379 -14.98 -8.41 11.81
N ASP A 380 -15.65 -7.39 12.31
CA ASP A 380 -16.72 -6.66 11.63
C ASP A 380 -16.21 -5.42 10.90
N GLY A 381 -14.89 -5.16 10.93
CA GLY A 381 -14.23 -4.05 10.26
C GLY A 381 -14.24 -2.74 11.02
N ASN A 382 -14.70 -2.69 12.28
CA ASN A 382 -14.71 -1.49 13.11
C ASN A 382 -13.35 -1.30 13.78
N TYR A 383 -12.90 -0.04 13.90
CA TYR A 383 -11.67 0.27 14.61
C TYR A 383 -11.83 0.06 16.12
N ILE A 384 -10.91 -0.67 16.71
CA ILE A 384 -10.85 -0.94 18.14
C ILE A 384 -9.64 -0.21 18.76
N ASN A 385 -9.71 0.08 20.08
CA ASN A 385 -8.61 0.71 20.81
C ASN A 385 -7.43 -0.26 21.05
N CYS A 386 -7.05 -0.98 20.00
CA CYS A 386 -5.88 -1.82 19.92
C CYS A 386 -5.06 -1.38 18.73
N LEU A 387 -3.76 -1.40 18.83
CA LEU A 387 -2.87 -0.99 17.75
C LEU A 387 -2.63 -2.16 16.81
N LEU A 388 -2.62 -1.87 15.50
CA LEU A 388 -2.14 -2.81 14.51
C LEU A 388 -0.60 -2.78 14.53
N TYR A 389 0.01 -3.72 15.25
CA TYR A 389 1.46 -3.91 15.15
C TYR A 389 1.78 -4.55 13.79
N THR A 390 2.59 -3.89 13.00
CA THR A 390 3.04 -4.40 11.68
C THR A 390 4.07 -5.53 11.80
N SER A 391 4.54 -5.82 13.01
CA SER A 391 5.37 -6.98 13.36
C SER A 391 4.84 -7.61 14.64
N PRO A 392 4.25 -8.82 14.60
CA PRO A 392 3.86 -9.52 15.82
C PRO A 392 5.11 -9.92 16.60
N SER A 393 5.27 -9.38 17.80
CA SER A 393 6.21 -9.92 18.77
C SER A 393 5.78 -11.35 19.13
N PRO A 394 6.70 -12.32 19.31
CA PRO A 394 6.36 -13.68 19.70
C PRO A 394 5.53 -13.80 20.99
N ARG A 395 5.47 -12.75 21.82
CA ARG A 395 4.67 -12.70 23.06
C ARG A 395 3.21 -12.33 22.84
N ASP A 396 2.88 -11.59 21.77
CA ASP A 396 1.49 -11.16 21.50
C ASP A 396 0.61 -12.30 20.99
N VAL A 397 1.23 -13.41 20.55
CA VAL A 397 0.52 -14.61 20.07
C VAL A 397 0.03 -15.50 21.22
N GLU A 398 0.62 -15.40 22.41
CA GLU A 398 0.21 -16.20 23.56
C GLU A 398 -0.96 -15.58 24.35
N GLU A 399 -1.05 -14.25 24.42
CA GLU A 399 -2.17 -13.58 25.12
C GLU A 399 -3.51 -13.63 24.35
N SER A 400 -3.51 -13.87 23.05
CA SER A 400 -4.74 -14.04 22.27
C SER A 400 -5.33 -15.46 22.30
N ARG A 401 -4.74 -16.38 23.09
CA ARG A 401 -5.19 -17.77 23.22
C ARG A 401 -5.76 -18.13 24.61
N MET A 402 -5.94 -17.15 25.50
CA MET A 402 -6.66 -17.35 26.77
C MET A 402 -8.06 -16.71 26.74
#